data_6f198989d9f09b9018ab76171a53d7ec
#
_entry.id   6f198989d9f09b9018ab76171a53d7ec
#
_cell.length_a   1.000
_cell.length_b   1.000
_cell.length_c   1.000
_cell.angle_alpha   90.00
_cell.angle_beta   90.00
_cell.angle_gamma   90.00
#
_symmetry.space_group_name_H-M   'P 1'
#
loop_
_entity.id
_entity.type
_entity.pdbx_description
1 polymer ?
#
loop_
_entity_poly.entity_id
_entity_poly.type
_entity_poly.pdbx_seq_one_letter_code
_entity_poly.pdbx_strand_id
1 'polypeptide(L)'
;MRYVASREEMQQIDAYSINTMGIPGIVLMEKAALALEEVFLERVSTKSHVLIVTEKGNNGGDGLALGRLLLEDGYNVDFYEIGAIPHDSDSHQIQKKVLEQMEAQFLMEFPEEEYDVIVDAVFGVGLKREVAGQHREVIERMNQKKALKVAVDVPSGVDASTGQILGIAFCADLTVTFGLLKAGLLLYPGADISGEVIVKEIGFPNKAVEKIAPKMISFVKEDLALLPERKAWTNKGNYGKVLLIAGAKNMAGAAVLSGTAAYKSGSGLVRIFSCEENRVILQEKLPEAILTTYDSEEKAGEILPEAISWASVIGIGPGIGQSIFARRLLKQVLALGKVPLVIDADGLNNLAVLLKNDREIKQLFYEYKSGIILTPHLKEMSRLIEEEITEIQSNLPKAAMKMADQDHII
;
A
#
# COMPACT_ATOMS: atom_id res chain seq x y z
N MET A 1 2.36 -13.54 -2.69
CA MET A 1 1.68 -12.46 -1.94
C MET A 1 2.32 -12.32 -0.57
N ARG A 2 2.57 -11.09 -0.12
CA ARG A 2 3.11 -10.80 1.20
C ARG A 2 2.08 -10.04 2.01
N TYR A 3 1.91 -10.36 3.28
CA TYR A 3 1.11 -9.55 4.19
C TYR A 3 1.75 -8.18 4.38
N VAL A 4 0.90 -7.16 4.44
CA VAL A 4 1.25 -5.78 4.79
C VAL A 4 0.50 -5.45 6.07
N ALA A 5 1.23 -5.07 7.11
CA ALA A 5 0.64 -4.86 8.43
C ALA A 5 0.41 -3.37 8.71
N SER A 6 -0.68 -3.07 9.38
CA SER A 6 -0.84 -1.83 10.13
C SER A 6 0.01 -1.84 11.39
N ARG A 7 0.16 -0.68 12.02
CA ARG A 7 0.80 -0.56 13.34
C ARG A 7 0.17 -1.51 14.37
N GLU A 8 -1.15 -1.51 14.43
CA GLU A 8 -1.91 -2.30 15.40
C GLU A 8 -1.72 -3.80 15.18
N GLU A 9 -1.76 -4.25 13.95
CA GLU A 9 -1.53 -5.66 13.60
C GLU A 9 -0.11 -6.08 13.93
N MET A 10 0.90 -5.24 13.65
CA MET A 10 2.29 -5.54 13.98
C MET A 10 2.50 -5.63 15.50
N GLN A 11 1.92 -4.69 16.28
CA GLN A 11 1.95 -4.73 17.74
C GLN A 11 1.26 -5.98 18.31
N GLN A 12 0.18 -6.45 17.70
CA GLN A 12 -0.50 -7.68 18.10
C GLN A 12 0.33 -8.92 17.79
N ILE A 13 1.03 -8.96 16.66
CA ILE A 13 1.95 -10.06 16.29
C ILE A 13 3.09 -10.12 17.30
N ASP A 14 3.70 -8.99 17.64
CA ASP A 14 4.77 -8.90 18.62
C ASP A 14 4.28 -9.34 20.01
N ALA A 15 3.18 -8.77 20.49
CA ALA A 15 2.58 -9.13 21.78
C ALA A 15 2.18 -10.62 21.88
N TYR A 16 1.63 -11.20 20.80
CA TYR A 16 1.29 -12.61 20.76
C TYR A 16 2.55 -13.49 20.80
N SER A 17 3.59 -13.09 20.09
CA SER A 17 4.88 -13.79 20.08
C SER A 17 5.54 -13.80 21.46
N ILE A 18 5.51 -12.67 22.16
CA ILE A 18 6.10 -12.54 23.49
C ILE A 18 5.20 -13.19 24.56
N ASN A 19 3.94 -12.76 24.66
CA ASN A 19 3.09 -13.09 25.80
C ASN A 19 2.44 -14.46 25.68
N THR A 20 2.16 -14.95 24.47
CA THR A 20 1.45 -16.21 24.25
C THR A 20 2.41 -17.33 23.82
N MET A 21 3.35 -17.04 22.93
CA MET A 21 4.32 -18.03 22.46
C MET A 21 5.54 -18.11 23.36
N GLY A 22 5.76 -17.14 24.26
CA GLY A 22 6.82 -17.14 25.26
C GLY A 22 8.21 -16.80 24.72
N ILE A 23 8.32 -16.13 23.57
CA ILE A 23 9.61 -15.67 23.04
C ILE A 23 10.01 -14.39 23.78
N PRO A 24 11.14 -14.35 24.51
CA PRO A 24 11.55 -13.13 25.20
C PRO A 24 11.78 -11.98 24.21
N GLY A 25 11.31 -10.76 24.52
CA GLY A 25 11.44 -9.59 23.64
C GLY A 25 12.90 -9.28 23.28
N ILE A 26 13.85 -9.50 24.23
CA ILE A 26 15.29 -9.33 23.97
C ILE A 26 15.82 -10.26 22.87
N VAL A 27 15.21 -11.44 22.67
CA VAL A 27 15.60 -12.37 21.60
C VAL A 27 15.15 -11.84 20.24
N LEU A 28 13.96 -11.23 20.16
CA LEU A 28 13.49 -10.59 18.94
C LEU A 28 14.33 -9.36 18.60
N MET A 29 14.68 -8.56 19.60
CA MET A 29 15.58 -7.40 19.48
C MET A 29 16.97 -7.82 18.97
N GLU A 30 17.56 -8.86 19.52
CA GLU A 30 18.87 -9.36 19.05
C GLU A 30 18.80 -9.81 17.57
N LYS A 31 17.71 -10.48 17.17
CA LYS A 31 17.51 -10.85 15.76
C LYS A 31 17.30 -9.65 14.85
N ALA A 32 16.64 -8.60 15.35
CA ALA A 32 16.49 -7.34 14.60
C ALA A 32 17.85 -6.68 14.40
N ALA A 33 18.68 -6.63 15.42
CA ALA A 33 20.03 -6.09 15.37
C ALA A 33 20.93 -6.86 14.40
N LEU A 34 20.92 -8.21 14.45
CA LEU A 34 21.67 -9.06 13.50
C LEU A 34 21.20 -8.87 12.05
N ALA A 35 19.90 -8.66 11.85
CA ALA A 35 19.35 -8.39 10.52
C ALA A 35 19.76 -7.01 9.98
N LEU A 36 19.90 -6.02 10.87
CA LEU A 36 20.47 -4.70 10.52
C LEU A 36 21.96 -4.80 10.21
N GLU A 37 22.74 -5.48 11.07
CA GLU A 37 24.17 -5.71 10.89
C GLU A 37 24.45 -6.37 9.53
N GLU A 38 23.72 -7.41 9.13
CA GLU A 38 23.85 -8.05 7.81
C GLU A 38 23.75 -7.03 6.68
N VAL A 39 22.78 -6.10 6.75
CA VAL A 39 22.61 -5.04 5.74
C VAL A 39 23.77 -4.04 5.78
N PHE A 40 24.27 -3.71 6.97
CA PHE A 40 25.43 -2.84 7.15
C PHE A 40 26.69 -3.44 6.54
N LEU A 41 26.99 -4.70 6.85
CA LEU A 41 28.16 -5.41 6.31
C LEU A 41 28.19 -5.47 4.78
N GLU A 42 27.02 -5.51 4.14
CA GLU A 42 26.90 -5.51 2.68
C GLU A 42 27.11 -4.13 2.04
N ARG A 43 26.81 -3.03 2.76
CA ARG A 43 26.62 -1.70 2.16
C ARG A 43 27.52 -0.61 2.73
N VAL A 44 28.02 -0.79 3.94
CA VAL A 44 28.76 0.23 4.69
C VAL A 44 30.17 -0.27 4.97
N SER A 45 31.16 0.56 4.64
CA SER A 45 32.58 0.23 4.94
C SER A 45 32.81 0.25 6.44
N THR A 46 33.60 -0.71 6.98
CA THR A 46 34.03 -0.72 8.38
C THR A 46 34.86 0.51 8.80
N LYS A 47 35.34 1.31 7.82
CA LYS A 47 36.03 2.57 8.07
C LYS A 47 35.08 3.75 8.30
N SER A 48 33.79 3.54 8.04
CA SER A 48 32.78 4.60 8.17
C SER A 48 32.57 4.95 9.64
N HIS A 49 32.39 6.25 9.88
CA HIS A 49 31.97 6.79 11.16
C HIS A 49 30.43 6.81 11.24
N VAL A 50 29.87 6.12 12.18
CA VAL A 50 28.43 5.89 12.33
C VAL A 50 27.89 6.63 13.54
N LEU A 51 26.86 7.45 13.36
CA LEU A 51 26.07 8.02 14.46
C LEU A 51 24.76 7.25 14.60
N ILE A 52 24.51 6.68 15.78
CA ILE A 52 23.23 6.05 16.10
C ILE A 52 22.44 6.99 17.02
N VAL A 53 21.30 7.48 16.51
CA VAL A 53 20.40 8.35 17.27
C VAL A 53 19.25 7.53 17.82
N THR A 54 19.08 7.53 19.15
CA THR A 54 18.11 6.70 19.84
C THR A 54 17.17 7.48 20.73
N GLU A 55 16.06 6.86 21.09
CA GLU A 55 15.19 7.26 22.20
C GLU A 55 14.92 6.05 23.07
N LYS A 56 14.52 6.26 24.32
CA LYS A 56 14.13 5.19 25.24
C LYS A 56 12.92 4.43 24.69
N GLY A 57 13.06 3.14 24.51
CA GLY A 57 12.02 2.30 23.91
C GLY A 57 12.62 1.14 23.12
N ASN A 58 11.76 0.30 22.52
CA ASN A 58 12.23 -0.89 21.82
C ASN A 58 13.02 -0.53 20.54
N ASN A 59 12.57 0.46 19.77
CA ASN A 59 13.29 0.89 18.57
C ASN A 59 14.70 1.43 18.90
N GLY A 60 14.79 2.23 19.97
CA GLY A 60 16.10 2.66 20.49
C GLY A 60 16.96 1.48 20.95
N GLY A 61 16.35 0.48 21.58
CA GLY A 61 17.00 -0.77 21.94
C GLY A 61 17.56 -1.54 20.74
N ASP A 62 16.80 -1.61 19.62
CA ASP A 62 17.27 -2.21 18.35
C ASP A 62 18.49 -1.45 17.81
N GLY A 63 18.48 -0.10 17.87
CA GLY A 63 19.61 0.75 17.51
C GLY A 63 20.84 0.54 18.41
N LEU A 64 20.66 0.45 19.72
CA LEU A 64 21.75 0.17 20.66
C LEU A 64 22.35 -1.23 20.44
N ALA A 65 21.50 -2.23 20.19
CA ALA A 65 21.93 -3.59 19.89
C ALA A 65 22.74 -3.65 18.57
N LEU A 66 22.27 -2.94 17.51
CA LEU A 66 23.05 -2.78 16.30
C LEU A 66 24.42 -2.16 16.57
N GLY A 67 24.45 -1.04 17.31
CA GLY A 67 25.70 -0.34 17.60
C GLY A 67 26.70 -1.22 18.36
N ARG A 68 26.22 -2.08 19.26
CA ARG A 68 27.04 -3.08 19.96
C ARG A 68 27.70 -4.05 18.99
N LEU A 69 26.94 -4.57 18.01
CA LEU A 69 27.46 -5.49 16.98
C LEU A 69 28.47 -4.78 16.09
N LEU A 70 28.18 -3.56 15.63
CA LEU A 70 29.08 -2.77 14.79
C LEU A 70 30.40 -2.45 15.49
N LEU A 71 30.39 -2.16 16.81
CA LEU A 71 31.64 -1.96 17.59
C LEU A 71 32.49 -3.23 17.62
N GLU A 72 31.87 -4.41 17.81
CA GLU A 72 32.58 -5.70 17.75
C GLU A 72 33.17 -5.99 16.36
N ASP A 73 32.50 -5.55 15.29
CA ASP A 73 32.98 -5.64 13.91
C ASP A 73 34.03 -4.58 13.56
N GLY A 74 34.37 -3.69 14.50
CA GLY A 74 35.42 -2.70 14.35
C GLY A 74 35.02 -1.39 13.67
N TYR A 75 33.71 -1.10 13.59
CA TYR A 75 33.23 0.22 13.17
C TYR A 75 33.52 1.27 14.24
N ASN A 76 33.66 2.54 13.81
CA ASN A 76 33.63 3.69 14.71
C ASN A 76 32.19 4.14 14.92
N VAL A 77 31.66 3.99 16.13
CA VAL A 77 30.25 4.23 16.44
C VAL A 77 30.09 5.18 17.62
N ASP A 78 29.36 6.28 17.40
CA ASP A 78 28.92 7.18 18.44
C ASP A 78 27.40 7.03 18.66
N PHE A 79 26.97 7.23 19.90
CA PHE A 79 25.57 7.16 20.29
C PHE A 79 25.09 8.54 20.77
N TYR A 80 23.91 8.93 20.32
CA TYR A 80 23.20 10.08 20.88
C TYR A 80 21.78 9.65 21.29
N GLU A 81 21.52 9.65 22.60
CA GLU A 81 20.20 9.37 23.15
C GLU A 81 19.46 10.67 23.47
N ILE A 82 18.31 10.90 22.87
CA ILE A 82 17.50 12.13 23.08
C ILE A 82 17.01 12.18 24.54
N GLY A 83 16.55 11.04 25.09
CA GLY A 83 16.20 10.91 26.50
C GLY A 83 14.99 11.71 26.96
N ALA A 84 14.13 12.13 26.01
CA ALA A 84 12.95 12.96 26.30
C ALA A 84 11.73 12.13 26.79
N ILE A 85 11.76 10.80 26.63
CA ILE A 85 10.71 9.90 27.12
C ILE A 85 11.04 9.48 28.57
N PRO A 86 10.07 9.58 29.51
CA PRO A 86 10.35 9.29 30.93
C PRO A 86 10.50 7.80 31.25
N HIS A 87 9.94 6.92 30.44
CA HIS A 87 9.96 5.46 30.67
C HIS A 87 10.83 4.77 29.63
N ASP A 88 11.66 3.87 30.10
CA ASP A 88 12.57 3.06 29.32
C ASP A 88 12.06 1.62 29.23
N SER A 89 12.28 0.94 28.10
CA SER A 89 11.98 -0.49 28.01
C SER A 89 13.07 -1.33 28.65
N ASP A 90 12.71 -2.48 29.22
CA ASP A 90 13.67 -3.40 29.85
C ASP A 90 14.78 -3.82 28.86
N SER A 91 14.41 -4.08 27.62
CA SER A 91 15.36 -4.49 26.57
C SER A 91 16.35 -3.37 26.21
N HIS A 92 15.88 -2.12 26.10
CA HIS A 92 16.74 -0.97 25.89
C HIS A 92 17.75 -0.80 27.03
N GLN A 93 17.29 -0.88 28.28
CA GLN A 93 18.17 -0.79 29.46
C GLN A 93 19.26 -1.87 29.47
N ILE A 94 18.92 -3.10 29.06
CA ILE A 94 19.89 -4.19 28.93
C ILE A 94 20.98 -3.83 27.92
N GLN A 95 20.60 -3.40 26.71
CA GLN A 95 21.56 -3.06 25.66
C GLN A 95 22.44 -1.86 26.08
N LYS A 96 21.84 -0.85 26.70
CA LYS A 96 22.58 0.32 27.20
C LYS A 96 23.64 -0.07 28.23
N LYS A 97 23.30 -0.92 29.22
CA LYS A 97 24.27 -1.41 30.20
C LYS A 97 25.42 -2.18 29.58
N VAL A 98 25.15 -2.98 28.54
CA VAL A 98 26.22 -3.70 27.82
C VAL A 98 27.15 -2.70 27.14
N LEU A 99 26.63 -1.69 26.44
CA LEU A 99 27.44 -0.66 25.79
C LEU A 99 28.26 0.16 26.81
N GLU A 100 27.70 0.48 27.98
CA GLU A 100 28.42 1.13 29.08
C GLU A 100 29.61 0.28 29.57
N GLN A 101 29.46 -1.05 29.64
CA GLN A 101 30.57 -1.96 30.01
C GLN A 101 31.60 -2.09 28.86
N MET A 102 31.23 -1.87 27.64
CA MET A 102 32.12 -1.80 26.47
C MET A 102 32.81 -0.43 26.34
N GLU A 103 32.55 0.49 27.26
CA GLU A 103 33.07 1.87 27.26
C GLU A 103 32.68 2.63 25.95
N ALA A 104 31.49 2.32 25.38
CA ALA A 104 30.98 2.95 24.20
C ALA A 104 30.74 4.45 24.41
N GLN A 105 30.97 5.25 23.38
CA GLN A 105 30.88 6.70 23.46
C GLN A 105 29.44 7.20 23.31
N PHE A 106 28.87 7.70 24.41
CA PHE A 106 27.58 8.40 24.41
C PHE A 106 27.81 9.92 24.45
N LEU A 107 27.27 10.60 23.42
CA LEU A 107 27.37 12.04 23.29
C LEU A 107 26.34 12.76 24.16
N MET A 108 26.76 13.84 24.83
CA MET A 108 25.87 14.64 25.70
C MET A 108 24.99 15.61 24.91
N GLU A 109 25.45 16.00 23.70
CA GLU A 109 24.75 16.90 22.79
C GLU A 109 24.78 16.28 21.39
N PHE A 110 23.79 16.63 20.55
CA PHE A 110 23.77 16.19 19.17
C PHE A 110 24.97 16.80 18.41
N PRO A 111 25.81 15.99 17.74
CA PRO A 111 27.09 16.43 17.22
C PRO A 111 26.96 17.37 15.99
N GLU A 112 27.88 18.35 15.92
CA GLU A 112 28.06 19.19 14.74
C GLU A 112 28.93 18.52 13.66
N GLU A 113 29.73 17.54 14.04
CA GLU A 113 30.64 16.79 13.17
C GLU A 113 29.88 16.05 12.06
N GLU A 114 30.60 15.78 10.96
CA GLU A 114 30.06 14.97 9.86
C GLU A 114 30.27 13.49 10.13
N TYR A 115 29.28 12.69 9.78
CA TYR A 115 29.29 11.22 9.84
C TYR A 115 29.07 10.66 8.46
N ASP A 116 29.63 9.47 8.20
CA ASP A 116 29.39 8.75 6.95
C ASP A 116 27.99 8.13 6.93
N VAL A 117 27.50 7.70 8.10
CA VAL A 117 26.19 7.06 8.28
C VAL A 117 25.48 7.63 9.51
N ILE A 118 24.19 7.90 9.37
CA ILE A 118 23.29 8.24 10.49
C ILE A 118 22.17 7.20 10.55
N VAL A 119 22.05 6.59 11.72
CA VAL A 119 21.01 5.60 12.02
C VAL A 119 19.91 6.25 12.85
N ASP A 120 18.70 6.24 12.32
CA ASP A 120 17.49 6.65 13.02
C ASP A 120 16.87 5.46 13.76
N ALA A 121 17.05 5.42 15.06
CA ALA A 121 16.43 4.49 15.96
C ALA A 121 15.59 5.21 17.04
N VAL A 122 14.96 6.35 16.68
CA VAL A 122 14.18 7.16 17.63
C VAL A 122 12.79 6.58 17.80
N PHE A 123 12.01 6.53 16.74
CA PHE A 123 10.65 6.00 16.76
C PHE A 123 10.46 4.92 15.68
N GLY A 124 9.95 3.75 16.06
CA GLY A 124 9.50 2.71 15.14
C GLY A 124 7.98 2.69 15.00
N VAL A 125 7.41 1.51 14.83
CA VAL A 125 5.98 1.26 14.64
C VAL A 125 5.07 1.84 15.74
N GLY A 126 5.60 2.20 16.89
CA GLY A 126 4.81 2.67 18.06
C GLY A 126 4.30 4.12 18.00
N LEU A 127 4.77 4.94 17.09
CA LEU A 127 4.48 6.37 17.06
C LEU A 127 2.99 6.65 16.73
N LYS A 128 2.32 7.47 17.58
CA LYS A 128 0.89 7.83 17.43
C LYS A 128 0.61 9.34 17.47
N ARG A 129 1.62 10.13 17.83
CA ARG A 129 1.49 11.58 18.06
C ARG A 129 2.46 12.34 17.18
N GLU A 130 2.16 13.61 16.95
CA GLU A 130 3.08 14.48 16.25
C GLU A 130 4.43 14.58 16.96
N VAL A 131 5.49 14.55 16.17
CA VAL A 131 6.86 14.77 16.62
C VAL A 131 7.07 16.25 16.85
N ALA A 132 7.37 16.63 18.09
CA ALA A 132 7.53 18.01 18.53
C ALA A 132 8.72 18.17 19.50
N GLY A 133 9.05 19.41 19.86
CA GLY A 133 10.11 19.73 20.82
C GLY A 133 11.48 19.17 20.40
N GLN A 134 12.22 18.62 21.35
CA GLN A 134 13.58 18.13 21.16
C GLN A 134 13.67 17.06 20.05
N HIS A 135 12.70 16.15 19.95
CA HIS A 135 12.67 15.15 18.89
C HIS A 135 12.60 15.79 17.49
N ARG A 136 11.78 16.84 17.35
CA ARG A 136 11.68 17.60 16.10
C ARG A 136 13.02 18.23 15.71
N GLU A 137 13.65 18.91 16.65
CA GLU A 137 14.94 19.57 16.44
C GLU A 137 16.03 18.58 16.03
N VAL A 138 16.09 17.43 16.70
CA VAL A 138 17.07 16.38 16.39
C VAL A 138 16.83 15.80 14.99
N ILE A 139 15.58 15.46 14.63
CA ILE A 139 15.27 14.93 13.31
C ILE A 139 15.56 15.97 12.21
N GLU A 140 15.29 17.26 12.44
CA GLU A 140 15.67 18.32 11.51
C GLU A 140 17.19 18.36 11.30
N ARG A 141 17.98 18.26 12.35
CA ARG A 141 19.46 18.22 12.27
C ARG A 141 19.97 16.97 11.56
N MET A 142 19.40 15.80 11.86
CA MET A 142 19.73 14.54 11.15
C MET A 142 19.47 14.68 9.64
N ASN A 143 18.33 15.25 9.26
CA ASN A 143 17.97 15.43 7.85
C ASN A 143 18.94 16.37 7.10
N GLN A 144 19.54 17.35 7.78
CA GLN A 144 20.48 18.32 7.20
C GLN A 144 21.88 17.72 6.97
N LYS A 145 22.25 16.65 7.69
CA LYS A 145 23.57 16.03 7.54
C LYS A 145 23.72 15.32 6.19
N LYS A 146 24.93 15.42 5.63
CA LYS A 146 25.33 14.69 4.41
C LYS A 146 25.90 13.33 4.77
N ALA A 147 25.02 12.37 4.98
CA ALA A 147 25.36 11.02 5.38
C ALA A 147 24.44 10.03 4.70
N LEU A 148 24.81 8.76 4.62
CA LEU A 148 23.86 7.69 4.34
C LEU A 148 22.87 7.60 5.52
N LYS A 149 21.59 7.75 5.24
CA LYS A 149 20.52 7.81 6.23
C LYS A 149 19.79 6.47 6.31
N VAL A 150 19.93 5.78 7.43
CA VAL A 150 19.34 4.45 7.65
C VAL A 150 18.29 4.54 8.75
N ALA A 151 17.06 4.11 8.46
CA ALA A 151 15.99 4.02 9.44
C ALA A 151 15.82 2.59 9.96
N VAL A 152 15.68 2.47 11.27
CA VAL A 152 15.36 1.21 11.96
C VAL A 152 13.84 1.06 12.03
N ASP A 153 13.34 0.01 11.43
CA ASP A 153 11.94 -0.41 11.35
C ASP A 153 11.04 0.54 10.53
N VAL A 154 10.86 1.78 10.94
CA VAL A 154 10.07 2.81 10.25
C VAL A 154 10.77 4.16 10.45
N PRO A 155 10.94 5.00 9.42
CA PRO A 155 11.52 6.31 9.60
C PRO A 155 10.76 7.11 10.68
N SER A 156 11.47 7.66 11.64
CA SER A 156 10.87 8.43 12.74
C SER A 156 10.00 9.56 12.21
N GLY A 157 8.76 9.61 12.66
CA GLY A 157 7.76 10.58 12.20
C GLY A 157 6.81 10.07 11.13
N VAL A 158 7.04 8.89 10.56
CA VAL A 158 6.08 8.24 9.65
C VAL A 158 5.08 7.43 10.44
N ASP A 159 3.78 7.60 10.16
CA ASP A 159 2.74 6.70 10.68
C ASP A 159 2.78 5.36 9.94
N ALA A 160 3.07 4.29 10.66
CA ALA A 160 3.27 2.94 10.11
C ALA A 160 2.00 2.35 9.44
N SER A 161 0.81 2.86 9.75
CA SER A 161 -0.46 2.39 9.15
C SER A 161 -0.89 3.19 7.93
N THR A 162 -0.56 4.48 7.88
CA THR A 162 -1.14 5.41 6.90
C THR A 162 -0.11 6.09 6.00
N GLY A 163 1.17 6.07 6.36
CA GLY A 163 2.23 6.80 5.67
C GLY A 163 2.19 8.32 5.87
N GLN A 164 1.31 8.81 6.74
CA GLN A 164 1.26 10.24 7.04
C GLN A 164 2.49 10.69 7.84
N ILE A 165 2.93 11.92 7.60
CA ILE A 165 4.00 12.54 8.36
C ILE A 165 3.42 13.17 9.61
N LEU A 166 3.86 12.74 10.76
CA LEU A 166 3.41 13.21 12.07
C LEU A 166 4.30 14.39 12.53
N GLY A 167 4.05 15.56 11.97
CA GLY A 167 4.78 16.79 12.24
C GLY A 167 6.07 16.93 11.43
N ILE A 168 7.05 16.08 11.68
CA ILE A 168 8.29 15.93 10.90
C ILE A 168 8.67 14.46 10.79
N ALA A 169 9.39 14.09 9.74
CA ALA A 169 9.94 12.75 9.64
C ALA A 169 11.39 12.75 9.18
N PHE A 170 12.10 11.70 9.55
CA PHE A 170 13.44 11.39 9.06
C PHE A 170 13.36 10.94 7.60
N CYS A 171 14.18 11.54 6.74
CA CYS A 171 14.24 11.21 5.32
C CYS A 171 15.34 10.16 5.10
N ALA A 172 14.96 8.89 5.12
CA ALA A 172 15.87 7.78 4.97
C ALA A 172 16.26 7.53 3.51
N ASP A 173 17.50 7.11 3.27
CA ASP A 173 17.95 6.51 2.01
C ASP A 173 17.67 5.00 2.00
N LEU A 174 17.62 4.41 3.20
CA LEU A 174 17.40 2.99 3.44
C LEU A 174 16.57 2.79 4.70
N THR A 175 15.55 1.95 4.63
CA THR A 175 14.77 1.50 5.79
C THR A 175 14.85 -0.01 5.91
N VAL A 176 15.31 -0.51 7.06
CA VAL A 176 15.30 -1.95 7.37
C VAL A 176 14.16 -2.22 8.33
N THR A 177 13.10 -2.85 7.84
CA THR A 177 11.88 -3.12 8.60
C THR A 177 11.75 -4.60 8.94
N PHE A 178 11.13 -4.90 10.10
CA PHE A 178 11.16 -6.24 10.69
C PHE A 178 9.83 -6.99 10.58
N GLY A 179 9.93 -8.30 10.33
CA GLY A 179 8.80 -9.21 10.22
C GLY A 179 7.94 -8.95 8.99
N LEU A 180 6.94 -8.09 9.11
CA LEU A 180 6.07 -7.73 7.99
C LEU A 180 6.32 -6.31 7.49
N LEU A 181 6.12 -6.11 6.20
CA LEU A 181 6.10 -4.78 5.60
C LEU A 181 4.96 -3.95 6.20
N LYS A 182 5.24 -2.72 6.61
CA LYS A 182 4.24 -1.80 7.17
C LYS A 182 3.57 -1.00 6.05
N ALA A 183 2.26 -0.79 6.16
CA ALA A 183 1.49 -0.03 5.17
C ALA A 183 2.05 1.38 4.95
N GLY A 184 2.52 2.03 6.01
CA GLY A 184 3.09 3.37 5.95
C GLY A 184 4.36 3.50 5.12
N LEU A 185 5.08 2.39 4.88
CA LEU A 185 6.26 2.36 4.00
C LEU A 185 5.90 2.21 2.51
N LEU A 186 4.62 1.94 2.20
CA LEU A 186 4.09 1.82 0.84
C LEU A 186 3.20 3.00 0.44
N LEU A 187 2.64 3.70 1.42
CA LEU A 187 1.68 4.76 1.21
C LEU A 187 2.36 6.13 1.29
N TYR A 188 2.00 7.01 0.36
CA TYR A 188 2.50 8.38 0.32
C TYR A 188 1.89 9.25 1.42
N PRO A 189 2.67 10.19 2.00
CA PRO A 189 4.05 10.55 1.68
C PRO A 189 5.15 9.65 2.30
N GLY A 190 4.84 8.74 3.22
CA GLY A 190 5.81 7.89 3.89
C GLY A 190 6.70 7.08 2.93
N ALA A 191 6.13 6.58 1.83
CA ALA A 191 6.87 5.84 0.81
C ALA A 191 8.00 6.67 0.17
N ASP A 192 7.80 7.99 -0.05
CA ASP A 192 8.81 8.87 -0.65
C ASP A 192 10.05 9.05 0.22
N ILE A 193 9.87 9.02 1.54
CA ILE A 193 10.95 9.33 2.50
C ILE A 193 11.53 8.09 3.17
N SER A 194 11.02 6.90 2.84
CA SER A 194 11.53 5.64 3.37
C SER A 194 12.74 5.08 2.60
N GLY A 195 13.08 5.67 1.46
CA GLY A 195 14.15 5.20 0.60
C GLY A 195 13.95 3.76 0.13
N GLU A 196 15.04 3.01 0.00
CA GLU A 196 14.96 1.56 -0.27
C GLU A 196 14.46 0.83 0.98
N VAL A 197 13.38 0.06 0.87
CA VAL A 197 12.81 -0.68 2.00
C VAL A 197 13.20 -2.16 1.92
N ILE A 198 13.93 -2.62 2.93
CA ILE A 198 14.33 -4.02 3.10
C ILE A 198 13.53 -4.64 4.25
N VAL A 199 12.80 -5.72 3.96
CA VAL A 199 12.05 -6.48 4.97
C VAL A 199 12.91 -7.64 5.45
N LYS A 200 13.19 -7.70 6.75
CA LYS A 200 13.98 -8.77 7.39
C LYS A 200 13.14 -9.58 8.37
N GLU A 201 13.25 -10.90 8.26
CA GLU A 201 12.64 -11.84 9.19
C GLU A 201 13.40 -11.84 10.53
N ILE A 202 12.69 -11.61 11.63
CA ILE A 202 13.30 -11.63 12.98
C ILE A 202 12.78 -12.79 13.86
N GLY A 203 12.01 -13.70 13.26
CA GLY A 203 11.58 -14.93 13.91
C GLY A 203 10.22 -14.84 14.60
N PHE A 204 9.33 -13.99 14.11
CA PHE A 204 7.92 -14.09 14.48
C PHE A 204 7.37 -15.45 14.06
N PRO A 205 6.69 -16.19 14.94
CA PRO A 205 6.09 -17.47 14.57
C PRO A 205 5.01 -17.29 13.50
N ASN A 206 4.98 -18.14 12.49
CA ASN A 206 3.92 -18.14 11.48
C ASN A 206 2.52 -18.17 12.12
N LYS A 207 2.37 -18.92 13.24
CA LYS A 207 1.13 -18.99 13.99
C LYS A 207 0.68 -17.63 14.55
N ALA A 208 1.60 -16.71 14.87
CA ALA A 208 1.26 -15.37 15.29
C ALA A 208 0.68 -14.56 14.10
N VAL A 209 1.34 -14.64 12.95
CA VAL A 209 0.88 -13.98 11.71
C VAL A 209 -0.48 -14.54 11.27
N GLU A 210 -0.64 -15.86 11.25
CA GLU A 210 -1.91 -16.53 10.91
C GLU A 210 -3.04 -16.17 11.87
N LYS A 211 -2.73 -16.04 13.18
CA LYS A 211 -3.73 -15.68 14.19
C LYS A 211 -4.24 -14.25 14.06
N ILE A 212 -3.35 -13.31 13.75
CA ILE A 212 -3.70 -11.89 13.56
C ILE A 212 -4.30 -11.67 12.18
N ALA A 213 -3.81 -12.41 11.17
CA ALA A 213 -4.28 -12.38 9.78
C ALA A 213 -4.38 -10.93 9.23
N PRO A 214 -3.25 -10.24 8.98
CA PRO A 214 -3.27 -8.89 8.46
C PRO A 214 -4.16 -8.77 7.21
N LYS A 215 -4.94 -7.70 7.12
CA LYS A 215 -5.97 -7.56 6.09
C LYS A 215 -5.44 -7.07 4.74
N MET A 216 -4.26 -6.47 4.74
CA MET A 216 -3.64 -5.96 3.52
C MET A 216 -2.61 -6.95 3.00
N ILE A 217 -2.53 -7.03 1.67
CA ILE A 217 -1.52 -7.82 0.95
C ILE A 217 -0.84 -6.96 -0.11
N SER A 218 0.41 -7.26 -0.40
CA SER A 218 1.13 -6.74 -1.56
C SER A 218 1.51 -7.90 -2.47
N PHE A 219 1.38 -7.68 -3.78
CA PHE A 219 1.89 -8.61 -4.78
C PHE A 219 3.39 -8.39 -4.97
N VAL A 220 4.11 -9.47 -5.18
CA VAL A 220 5.54 -9.49 -5.49
C VAL A 220 5.77 -10.15 -6.84
N LYS A 221 6.99 -10.04 -7.37
CA LYS A 221 7.33 -10.57 -8.71
C LYS A 221 7.03 -12.06 -8.86
N GLU A 222 7.22 -12.82 -7.80
CA GLU A 222 6.96 -14.25 -7.73
C GLU A 222 5.47 -14.59 -7.94
N ASP A 223 4.58 -13.67 -7.59
CA ASP A 223 3.13 -13.84 -7.76
C ASP A 223 2.69 -13.79 -9.23
N LEU A 224 3.56 -13.37 -10.14
CA LEU A 224 3.32 -13.50 -11.59
C LEU A 224 3.08 -14.95 -12.00
N ALA A 225 3.60 -15.92 -11.24
CA ALA A 225 3.32 -17.34 -11.43
C ALA A 225 1.84 -17.72 -11.18
N LEU A 226 1.06 -16.86 -10.52
CA LEU A 226 -0.40 -17.03 -10.34
C LEU A 226 -1.19 -16.72 -11.62
N LEU A 227 -0.58 -15.96 -12.56
CA LEU A 227 -1.22 -15.69 -13.84
C LEU A 227 -1.28 -17.00 -14.67
N PRO A 228 -2.43 -17.30 -15.29
CA PRO A 228 -2.55 -18.52 -16.07
C PRO A 228 -1.62 -18.51 -17.28
N GLU A 229 -0.83 -19.57 -17.42
CA GLU A 229 0.03 -19.74 -18.58
C GLU A 229 -0.80 -19.96 -19.86
N ARG A 230 -0.35 -19.34 -20.96
CA ARG A 230 -0.94 -19.60 -22.29
C ARG A 230 -0.42 -20.93 -22.82
N LYS A 231 -1.33 -21.87 -23.00
CA LYS A 231 -1.01 -23.18 -23.60
C LYS A 231 -0.83 -23.02 -25.11
N ALA A 232 0.11 -23.78 -25.69
CA ALA A 232 0.38 -23.72 -27.14
C ALA A 232 -0.85 -24.10 -28.01
N TRP A 233 -1.66 -25.04 -27.52
CA TRP A 233 -2.88 -25.50 -28.21
C TRP A 233 -4.13 -24.83 -27.63
N THR A 234 -4.38 -23.58 -27.99
CA THR A 234 -5.56 -22.80 -27.56
C THR A 234 -5.96 -21.78 -28.62
N ASN A 235 -7.17 -21.26 -28.49
CA ASN A 235 -7.68 -20.17 -29.33
C ASN A 235 -8.11 -18.97 -28.46
N LYS A 236 -8.40 -17.84 -29.11
CA LYS A 236 -8.79 -16.59 -28.43
C LYS A 236 -10.00 -16.75 -27.48
N GLY A 237 -10.92 -17.66 -27.77
CA GLY A 237 -12.08 -17.92 -26.92
C GLY A 237 -11.75 -18.50 -25.54
N ASN A 238 -10.56 -19.11 -25.36
CA ASN A 238 -10.13 -19.70 -24.09
C ASN A 238 -9.63 -18.64 -23.08
N TYR A 239 -9.41 -17.39 -23.52
CA TYR A 239 -8.81 -16.32 -22.68
C TYR A 239 -9.81 -15.23 -22.29
N GLY A 240 -11.08 -15.59 -22.19
CA GLY A 240 -12.14 -14.72 -21.71
C GLY A 240 -12.69 -13.75 -22.75
N LYS A 241 -13.87 -13.21 -22.42
CA LYS A 241 -14.66 -12.30 -23.23
C LYS A 241 -14.92 -11.04 -22.40
N VAL A 242 -14.25 -9.95 -22.72
CA VAL A 242 -14.40 -8.66 -22.02
C VAL A 242 -15.44 -7.83 -22.73
N LEU A 243 -16.50 -7.42 -22.04
CA LEU A 243 -17.41 -6.37 -22.48
C LEU A 243 -16.97 -5.06 -21.86
N LEU A 244 -16.71 -4.05 -22.67
CA LEU A 244 -16.42 -2.68 -22.23
C LEU A 244 -17.58 -1.77 -22.62
N ILE A 245 -18.25 -1.19 -21.64
CA ILE A 245 -19.27 -0.15 -21.84
C ILE A 245 -18.57 1.18 -21.60
N ALA A 246 -18.13 1.81 -22.69
CA ALA A 246 -17.21 2.94 -22.64
C ALA A 246 -17.37 3.87 -23.85
N GLY A 247 -17.01 5.14 -23.69
CA GLY A 247 -16.95 6.09 -24.77
C GLY A 247 -18.32 6.62 -25.21
N ALA A 248 -18.81 7.65 -24.55
CA ALA A 248 -19.89 8.49 -25.06
C ALA A 248 -19.39 9.34 -26.26
N LYS A 249 -20.30 10.06 -26.90
CA LYS A 249 -19.97 11.01 -27.97
C LYS A 249 -18.84 11.95 -27.56
N ASN A 250 -17.83 12.07 -28.42
CA ASN A 250 -16.58 12.81 -28.18
C ASN A 250 -15.62 12.19 -27.14
N MET A 251 -15.88 10.98 -26.65
CA MET A 251 -15.06 10.27 -25.64
C MET A 251 -14.54 8.91 -26.15
N ALA A 252 -14.41 8.74 -27.48
CA ALA A 252 -13.90 7.50 -28.10
C ALA A 252 -12.52 7.06 -27.53
N GLY A 253 -11.66 8.03 -27.19
CA GLY A 253 -10.34 7.75 -26.64
C GLY A 253 -10.37 6.90 -25.37
N ALA A 254 -11.33 7.09 -24.47
CA ALA A 254 -11.48 6.28 -23.27
C ALA A 254 -11.76 4.80 -23.60
N ALA A 255 -12.64 4.55 -24.58
CA ALA A 255 -12.93 3.19 -25.06
C ALA A 255 -11.72 2.55 -25.76
N VAL A 256 -10.96 3.33 -26.54
CA VAL A 256 -9.72 2.86 -27.19
C VAL A 256 -8.68 2.45 -26.16
N LEU A 257 -8.43 3.29 -25.15
CA LEU A 257 -7.44 3.01 -24.09
C LEU A 257 -7.83 1.77 -23.28
N SER A 258 -9.10 1.68 -22.86
CA SER A 258 -9.59 0.52 -22.10
C SER A 258 -9.53 -0.78 -22.92
N GLY A 259 -9.94 -0.74 -24.19
CA GLY A 259 -9.86 -1.89 -25.08
C GLY A 259 -8.44 -2.33 -25.39
N THR A 260 -7.52 -1.37 -25.60
CA THR A 260 -6.10 -1.65 -25.78
C THR A 260 -5.49 -2.30 -24.54
N ALA A 261 -5.83 -1.78 -23.36
CA ALA A 261 -5.36 -2.34 -22.08
C ALA A 261 -5.86 -3.78 -21.89
N ALA A 262 -7.13 -4.05 -22.17
CA ALA A 262 -7.69 -5.39 -22.10
C ALA A 262 -6.94 -6.39 -22.99
N TYR A 263 -6.66 -6.03 -24.25
CA TYR A 263 -5.86 -6.89 -25.14
C TYR A 263 -4.43 -7.08 -24.68
N LYS A 264 -3.75 -6.00 -24.26
CA LYS A 264 -2.37 -6.08 -23.74
C LYS A 264 -2.26 -6.91 -22.46
N SER A 265 -3.31 -6.92 -21.64
CA SER A 265 -3.40 -7.80 -20.44
C SER A 265 -3.69 -9.26 -20.79
N GLY A 266 -3.93 -9.59 -22.05
CA GLY A 266 -4.08 -10.97 -22.49
C GLY A 266 -5.50 -11.45 -22.71
N SER A 267 -6.50 -10.59 -22.71
CA SER A 267 -7.90 -10.97 -23.02
C SER A 267 -8.03 -11.58 -24.41
N GLY A 268 -8.84 -12.62 -24.53
CA GLY A 268 -9.03 -13.32 -25.80
C GLY A 268 -9.92 -12.57 -26.77
N LEU A 269 -11.00 -12.01 -26.28
CA LEU A 269 -11.98 -11.22 -27.07
C LEU A 269 -12.39 -9.98 -26.28
N VAL A 270 -12.43 -8.84 -26.97
CA VAL A 270 -12.94 -7.58 -26.41
C VAL A 270 -14.10 -7.11 -27.26
N ARG A 271 -15.25 -6.85 -26.62
CA ARG A 271 -16.42 -6.23 -27.23
C ARG A 271 -16.59 -4.85 -26.60
N ILE A 272 -16.67 -3.83 -27.43
CA ILE A 272 -16.91 -2.44 -27.02
C ILE A 272 -18.36 -2.06 -27.32
N PHE A 273 -19.08 -1.69 -26.26
CA PHE A 273 -20.41 -1.11 -26.33
C PHE A 273 -20.31 0.41 -26.26
N SER A 274 -20.60 1.10 -27.33
CA SER A 274 -20.39 2.55 -27.50
C SER A 274 -21.43 3.18 -28.42
N CYS A 275 -21.47 4.53 -28.45
CA CYS A 275 -22.33 5.22 -29.42
C CYS A 275 -21.84 5.05 -30.88
N GLU A 276 -22.76 5.13 -31.84
CA GLU A 276 -22.49 4.94 -33.28
C GLU A 276 -21.46 5.93 -33.82
N GLU A 277 -21.42 7.15 -33.29
CA GLU A 277 -20.46 8.18 -33.71
C GLU A 277 -19.00 7.77 -33.47
N ASN A 278 -18.72 6.87 -32.52
CA ASN A 278 -17.39 6.38 -32.24
C ASN A 278 -16.95 5.20 -33.12
N ARG A 279 -17.87 4.60 -33.92
CA ARG A 279 -17.61 3.39 -34.73
C ARG A 279 -16.35 3.48 -35.57
N VAL A 280 -16.22 4.51 -36.36
CA VAL A 280 -15.08 4.66 -37.31
C VAL A 280 -13.77 4.76 -36.53
N ILE A 281 -13.75 5.58 -35.48
CA ILE A 281 -12.57 5.77 -34.65
C ILE A 281 -12.14 4.44 -33.94
N LEU A 282 -13.12 3.70 -33.44
CA LEU A 282 -12.86 2.43 -32.75
C LEU A 282 -12.38 1.36 -33.74
N GLN A 283 -12.95 1.25 -34.91
CA GLN A 283 -12.52 0.29 -35.95
C GLN A 283 -11.12 0.60 -36.46
N GLU A 284 -10.77 1.88 -36.59
CA GLU A 284 -9.44 2.31 -37.03
C GLU A 284 -8.37 2.04 -35.95
N LYS A 285 -8.68 2.33 -34.68
CA LYS A 285 -7.71 2.25 -33.57
C LYS A 285 -7.62 0.87 -32.89
N LEU A 286 -8.70 0.08 -32.99
CA LEU A 286 -8.83 -1.26 -32.42
C LEU A 286 -9.53 -2.21 -33.39
N PRO A 287 -8.91 -2.54 -34.53
CA PRO A 287 -9.55 -3.36 -35.57
C PRO A 287 -9.89 -4.78 -35.09
N GLU A 288 -9.24 -5.28 -34.02
CA GLU A 288 -9.53 -6.59 -33.44
C GLU A 288 -10.78 -6.60 -32.55
N ALA A 289 -11.25 -5.43 -32.10
CA ALA A 289 -12.38 -5.35 -31.17
C ALA A 289 -13.72 -5.60 -31.91
N ILE A 290 -14.60 -6.35 -31.23
CA ILE A 290 -16.00 -6.49 -31.67
C ILE A 290 -16.74 -5.23 -31.23
N LEU A 291 -17.42 -4.57 -32.14
CA LEU A 291 -18.21 -3.38 -31.83
C LEU A 291 -19.69 -3.71 -31.74
N THR A 292 -20.33 -3.23 -30.69
CA THR A 292 -21.78 -3.15 -30.53
C THR A 292 -22.12 -1.67 -30.32
N THR A 293 -22.65 -1.02 -31.34
CA THR A 293 -22.92 0.42 -31.32
C THR A 293 -24.40 0.71 -31.30
N TYR A 294 -24.78 1.83 -30.71
CA TYR A 294 -26.16 2.33 -30.63
C TYR A 294 -26.22 3.77 -31.12
N ASP A 295 -27.33 4.12 -31.77
CA ASP A 295 -27.67 5.46 -32.29
C ASP A 295 -28.70 6.19 -31.40
N SER A 296 -29.37 5.47 -30.52
CA SER A 296 -30.39 6.00 -29.60
C SER A 296 -30.36 5.29 -28.24
N GLU A 297 -30.94 5.92 -27.23
CA GLU A 297 -31.03 5.35 -25.87
C GLU A 297 -31.93 4.09 -25.83
N GLU A 298 -33.01 4.09 -26.63
CA GLU A 298 -33.89 2.95 -26.79
C GLU A 298 -33.15 1.76 -27.36
N LYS A 299 -32.42 1.99 -28.46
CA LYS A 299 -31.64 0.95 -29.12
C LYS A 299 -30.56 0.38 -28.20
N ALA A 300 -29.88 1.26 -27.44
CA ALA A 300 -28.90 0.82 -26.42
C ALA A 300 -29.53 -0.13 -25.38
N GLY A 301 -30.70 0.22 -24.87
CA GLY A 301 -31.44 -0.60 -23.90
C GLY A 301 -31.85 -1.97 -24.43
N GLU A 302 -32.20 -2.06 -25.72
CA GLU A 302 -32.57 -3.33 -26.39
C GLU A 302 -31.40 -4.28 -26.63
N ILE A 303 -30.21 -3.76 -26.99
CA ILE A 303 -29.07 -4.59 -27.42
C ILE A 303 -28.08 -4.86 -26.29
N LEU A 304 -28.08 -4.07 -25.20
CA LEU A 304 -27.16 -4.25 -24.05
C LEU A 304 -27.33 -5.61 -23.36
N PRO A 305 -28.56 -6.16 -23.16
CA PRO A 305 -28.73 -7.48 -22.52
C PRO A 305 -28.00 -8.61 -23.25
N GLU A 306 -27.99 -8.61 -24.59
CA GLU A 306 -27.25 -9.59 -25.39
C GLU A 306 -25.74 -9.43 -25.19
N ALA A 307 -25.23 -8.20 -25.19
CA ALA A 307 -23.82 -7.93 -24.94
C ALA A 307 -23.40 -8.37 -23.53
N ILE A 308 -24.21 -8.14 -22.50
CA ILE A 308 -23.99 -8.60 -21.13
C ILE A 308 -23.92 -10.13 -21.07
N SER A 309 -24.87 -10.83 -21.71
CA SER A 309 -24.91 -12.29 -21.68
C SER A 309 -23.74 -12.97 -22.40
N TRP A 310 -23.12 -12.28 -23.34
CA TRP A 310 -21.94 -12.75 -24.06
C TRP A 310 -20.66 -12.70 -23.23
N ALA A 311 -20.58 -11.79 -22.24
CA ALA A 311 -19.37 -11.47 -21.50
C ALA A 311 -18.98 -12.51 -20.45
N SER A 312 -17.71 -12.67 -20.20
CA SER A 312 -17.15 -13.36 -19.01
C SER A 312 -16.65 -12.38 -17.94
N VAL A 313 -16.52 -11.11 -18.29
CA VAL A 313 -16.26 -9.98 -17.40
C VAL A 313 -16.78 -8.70 -18.04
N ILE A 314 -17.24 -7.76 -17.22
CA ILE A 314 -17.78 -6.47 -17.70
C ILE A 314 -16.94 -5.35 -17.08
N GLY A 315 -16.51 -4.39 -17.91
CA GLY A 315 -15.99 -3.08 -17.48
C GLY A 315 -16.95 -1.99 -17.90
N ILE A 316 -17.30 -1.09 -17.00
CA ILE A 316 -18.19 0.03 -17.28
C ILE A 316 -17.66 1.33 -16.68
N GLY A 317 -17.73 2.41 -17.46
CA GLY A 317 -17.50 3.74 -16.90
C GLY A 317 -16.59 4.65 -17.69
N PRO A 318 -15.46 4.17 -18.26
CA PRO A 318 -14.53 5.06 -18.96
C PRO A 318 -15.22 5.88 -20.05
N GLY A 319 -15.36 7.20 -19.79
CA GLY A 319 -15.93 8.14 -20.75
C GLY A 319 -17.40 7.92 -21.13
N ILE A 320 -18.23 7.33 -20.27
CA ILE A 320 -19.68 7.18 -20.56
C ILE A 320 -20.51 8.43 -20.22
N GLY A 321 -19.90 9.42 -19.54
CA GLY A 321 -20.56 10.62 -19.04
C GLY A 321 -21.44 10.35 -17.80
N GLN A 322 -22.08 11.43 -17.31
CA GLN A 322 -22.88 11.41 -16.08
C GLN A 322 -24.36 11.73 -16.34
N SER A 323 -24.86 11.34 -17.50
CA SER A 323 -26.24 11.56 -17.91
C SER A 323 -27.22 10.57 -17.22
N ILE A 324 -28.51 10.83 -17.34
CA ILE A 324 -29.55 9.88 -16.92
C ILE A 324 -29.40 8.57 -17.73
N PHE A 325 -29.03 8.67 -18.97
CA PHE A 325 -28.82 7.50 -19.82
C PHE A 325 -27.63 6.65 -19.33
N ALA A 326 -26.48 7.25 -18.99
CA ALA A 326 -25.34 6.53 -18.42
C ALA A 326 -25.72 5.79 -17.12
N ARG A 327 -26.54 6.40 -16.27
CA ARG A 327 -27.09 5.75 -15.07
C ARG A 327 -28.01 4.57 -15.39
N ARG A 328 -28.83 4.66 -16.47
CA ARG A 328 -29.65 3.53 -16.93
C ARG A 328 -28.79 2.35 -17.43
N LEU A 329 -27.69 2.61 -18.15
CA LEU A 329 -26.76 1.55 -18.55
C LEU A 329 -26.19 0.83 -17.32
N LEU A 330 -25.72 1.58 -16.33
CA LEU A 330 -25.18 0.99 -15.09
C LEU A 330 -26.27 0.18 -14.32
N LYS A 331 -27.50 0.67 -14.25
CA LYS A 331 -28.62 -0.07 -13.67
C LYS A 331 -28.86 -1.42 -14.36
N GLN A 332 -28.86 -1.43 -15.68
CA GLN A 332 -29.03 -2.67 -16.44
C GLN A 332 -27.88 -3.65 -16.20
N VAL A 333 -26.64 -3.16 -16.11
CA VAL A 333 -25.47 -4.01 -15.81
C VAL A 333 -25.61 -4.62 -14.41
N LEU A 334 -25.98 -3.85 -13.39
CA LEU A 334 -26.17 -4.37 -12.04
C LEU A 334 -27.33 -5.38 -11.94
N ALA A 335 -28.41 -5.14 -12.69
CA ALA A 335 -29.59 -6.02 -12.68
C ALA A 335 -29.38 -7.33 -13.45
N LEU A 336 -28.66 -7.30 -14.58
CA LEU A 336 -28.55 -8.42 -15.50
C LEU A 336 -27.19 -9.13 -15.45
N GLY A 337 -26.15 -8.46 -14.96
CA GLY A 337 -24.78 -9.00 -14.89
C GLY A 337 -24.68 -10.18 -13.93
N LYS A 338 -24.02 -11.25 -14.39
CA LYS A 338 -23.76 -12.48 -13.59
C LYS A 338 -22.28 -12.87 -13.65
N VAL A 339 -21.43 -11.95 -14.03
CA VAL A 339 -19.97 -12.11 -14.19
C VAL A 339 -19.25 -11.01 -13.42
N PRO A 340 -17.96 -11.14 -13.12
CA PRO A 340 -17.21 -10.06 -12.46
C PRO A 340 -17.38 -8.72 -13.15
N LEU A 341 -17.51 -7.66 -12.35
CA LEU A 341 -17.78 -6.30 -12.83
C LEU A 341 -16.68 -5.33 -12.35
N VAL A 342 -16.14 -4.55 -13.27
CA VAL A 342 -15.23 -3.44 -12.96
C VAL A 342 -15.95 -2.13 -13.23
N ILE A 343 -16.00 -1.24 -12.24
CA ILE A 343 -16.62 0.09 -12.38
C ILE A 343 -15.53 1.15 -12.18
N ASP A 344 -15.36 2.01 -13.18
CA ASP A 344 -14.30 3.02 -13.21
C ASP A 344 -14.85 4.39 -13.66
N ALA A 345 -14.15 5.46 -13.37
CA ALA A 345 -14.38 6.81 -13.88
C ALA A 345 -15.84 7.29 -13.74
N ASP A 346 -16.50 7.65 -14.86
CA ASP A 346 -17.91 8.10 -14.83
C ASP A 346 -18.87 7.03 -14.30
N GLY A 347 -18.51 5.75 -14.40
CA GLY A 347 -19.24 4.66 -13.77
C GLY A 347 -19.34 4.83 -12.27
N LEU A 348 -18.23 5.17 -11.60
CA LEU A 348 -18.17 5.44 -10.16
C LEU A 348 -18.97 6.68 -9.77
N ASN A 349 -18.88 7.75 -10.57
CA ASN A 349 -19.67 8.95 -10.35
C ASN A 349 -21.18 8.68 -10.46
N ASN A 350 -21.60 7.89 -11.44
CA ASN A 350 -22.99 7.46 -11.59
C ASN A 350 -23.42 6.52 -10.47
N LEU A 351 -22.54 5.60 -10.03
CA LEU A 351 -22.80 4.69 -8.92
C LEU A 351 -23.05 5.48 -7.62
N ALA A 352 -22.22 6.48 -7.32
CA ALA A 352 -22.41 7.32 -6.11
C ALA A 352 -23.79 7.99 -6.08
N VAL A 353 -24.25 8.54 -7.22
CA VAL A 353 -25.60 9.13 -7.32
C VAL A 353 -26.69 8.07 -7.14
N LEU A 354 -26.52 6.88 -7.68
CA LEU A 354 -27.49 5.80 -7.59
C LEU A 354 -27.58 5.22 -6.17
N LEU A 355 -26.45 4.96 -5.53
CA LEU A 355 -26.42 4.44 -4.16
C LEU A 355 -27.07 5.38 -3.16
N LYS A 356 -27.01 6.69 -3.40
CA LYS A 356 -27.64 7.71 -2.57
C LYS A 356 -29.16 7.80 -2.75
N ASN A 357 -29.64 7.69 -4.01
CA ASN A 357 -31.01 8.07 -4.39
C ASN A 357 -31.90 6.89 -4.77
N ASP A 358 -31.38 5.67 -4.93
CA ASP A 358 -32.11 4.53 -5.46
C ASP A 358 -31.89 3.28 -4.60
N ARG A 359 -32.90 2.93 -3.80
CA ARG A 359 -32.85 1.79 -2.89
C ARG A 359 -32.74 0.44 -3.59
N GLU A 360 -33.39 0.29 -4.75
CA GLU A 360 -33.33 -0.95 -5.52
C GLU A 360 -31.92 -1.17 -6.05
N ILE A 361 -31.28 -0.14 -6.61
CA ILE A 361 -29.91 -0.22 -7.09
C ILE A 361 -28.92 -0.45 -5.95
N LYS A 362 -29.12 0.18 -4.82
CA LYS A 362 -28.32 -0.08 -3.62
C LYS A 362 -28.39 -1.56 -3.22
N GLN A 363 -29.56 -2.16 -3.25
CA GLN A 363 -29.73 -3.58 -2.98
C GLN A 363 -29.03 -4.44 -4.03
N LEU A 364 -29.25 -4.19 -5.34
CA LEU A 364 -28.60 -4.92 -6.43
C LEU A 364 -27.06 -4.85 -6.35
N PHE A 365 -26.52 -3.69 -6.01
CA PHE A 365 -25.09 -3.51 -5.86
C PHE A 365 -24.51 -4.37 -4.72
N TYR A 366 -25.11 -4.35 -3.53
CA TYR A 366 -24.66 -5.14 -2.40
C TYR A 366 -24.98 -6.64 -2.49
N GLU A 367 -25.91 -7.04 -3.36
CA GLU A 367 -26.24 -8.45 -3.62
C GLU A 367 -25.53 -9.03 -4.86
N TYR A 368 -24.65 -8.26 -5.51
CA TYR A 368 -23.96 -8.68 -6.73
C TYR A 368 -22.93 -9.76 -6.47
N LYS A 369 -23.30 -11.03 -6.66
CA LYS A 369 -22.54 -12.22 -6.20
C LYS A 369 -21.23 -12.50 -6.95
N SER A 370 -21.05 -11.97 -8.15
CA SER A 370 -19.92 -12.31 -9.03
C SER A 370 -18.65 -11.49 -8.76
N GLY A 371 -18.70 -10.59 -7.81
CA GLY A 371 -17.61 -9.66 -7.45
C GLY A 371 -17.62 -8.36 -8.24
N ILE A 372 -17.36 -7.27 -7.53
CA ILE A 372 -17.23 -5.92 -8.10
C ILE A 372 -15.87 -5.37 -7.73
N ILE A 373 -15.14 -4.85 -8.71
CA ILE A 373 -13.91 -4.09 -8.51
C ILE A 373 -14.21 -2.62 -8.77
N LEU A 374 -13.88 -1.76 -7.81
CA LEU A 374 -13.97 -0.31 -7.92
C LEU A 374 -12.57 0.29 -7.99
N THR A 375 -12.37 1.26 -8.88
CA THR A 375 -11.06 1.90 -9.10
C THR A 375 -11.12 3.42 -8.86
N PRO A 376 -11.61 3.87 -7.69
CA PRO A 376 -11.84 5.28 -7.44
C PRO A 376 -10.54 6.06 -7.20
N HIS A 377 -10.37 7.19 -7.88
CA HIS A 377 -9.46 8.22 -7.39
C HIS A 377 -10.10 8.97 -6.19
N LEU A 378 -9.33 9.80 -5.48
CA LEU A 378 -9.77 10.44 -4.22
C LEU A 378 -11.13 11.15 -4.31
N LYS A 379 -11.37 11.89 -5.41
CA LYS A 379 -12.64 12.64 -5.60
C LYS A 379 -13.82 11.72 -5.89
N GLU A 380 -13.60 10.59 -6.55
CA GLU A 380 -14.63 9.56 -6.78
C GLU A 380 -14.93 8.83 -5.47
N MET A 381 -13.88 8.46 -4.71
CA MET A 381 -14.06 7.85 -3.40
C MET A 381 -14.83 8.78 -2.45
N SER A 382 -14.49 10.08 -2.41
CA SER A 382 -15.22 11.08 -1.63
C SER A 382 -16.73 11.10 -1.92
N ARG A 383 -17.11 10.96 -3.20
CA ARG A 383 -18.52 10.88 -3.58
C ARG A 383 -19.19 9.56 -3.19
N LEU A 384 -18.43 8.44 -3.26
CA LEU A 384 -18.96 7.11 -2.94
C LEU A 384 -19.23 6.92 -1.44
N ILE A 385 -18.31 7.41 -0.58
CA ILE A 385 -18.41 7.23 0.88
C ILE A 385 -18.90 8.49 1.62
N GLU A 386 -19.15 9.59 0.90
CA GLU A 386 -19.63 10.88 1.44
C GLU A 386 -18.69 11.47 2.50
N GLU A 387 -17.36 11.39 2.27
CA GLU A 387 -16.32 11.96 3.15
C GLU A 387 -15.48 13.01 2.42
N GLU A 388 -14.89 13.92 3.20
CA GLU A 388 -13.98 14.94 2.67
C GLU A 388 -12.67 14.30 2.16
N ILE A 389 -12.11 14.86 1.07
CA ILE A 389 -10.87 14.34 0.46
C ILE A 389 -9.71 14.33 1.45
N THR A 390 -9.61 15.32 2.31
CA THR A 390 -8.56 15.43 3.34
C THR A 390 -8.66 14.29 4.36
N GLU A 391 -9.87 13.87 4.72
CA GLU A 391 -10.09 12.75 5.64
C GLU A 391 -9.71 11.42 4.97
N ILE A 392 -10.09 11.22 3.71
CA ILE A 392 -9.70 10.04 2.92
C ILE A 392 -8.17 9.97 2.78
N GLN A 393 -7.52 11.08 2.44
CA GLN A 393 -6.06 11.14 2.30
C GLN A 393 -5.33 10.82 3.61
N SER A 394 -5.92 11.18 4.75
CA SER A 394 -5.31 10.88 6.05
C SER A 394 -5.25 9.40 6.37
N ASN A 395 -6.14 8.58 5.76
CA ASN A 395 -6.15 7.12 5.99
C ASN A 395 -6.79 6.37 4.79
N LEU A 396 -6.01 6.21 3.73
CA LEU A 396 -6.44 5.52 2.50
C LEU A 396 -6.93 4.06 2.75
N PRO A 397 -6.24 3.23 3.56
CA PRO A 397 -6.72 1.88 3.85
C PRO A 397 -8.10 1.85 4.49
N LYS A 398 -8.35 2.74 5.46
CA LYS A 398 -9.66 2.84 6.11
C LYS A 398 -10.76 3.24 5.13
N ALA A 399 -10.49 4.20 4.24
CA ALA A 399 -11.43 4.62 3.22
C ALA A 399 -11.75 3.48 2.25
N ALA A 400 -10.75 2.74 1.78
CA ALA A 400 -10.94 1.57 0.92
C ALA A 400 -11.77 0.48 1.61
N MET A 401 -11.44 0.15 2.86
CA MET A 401 -12.19 -0.85 3.64
C MET A 401 -13.66 -0.50 3.89
N LYS A 402 -14.02 0.80 3.93
CA LYS A 402 -15.44 1.20 4.03
C LYS A 402 -16.30 0.72 2.87
N MET A 403 -15.73 0.69 1.65
CA MET A 403 -16.43 0.17 0.47
C MET A 403 -16.28 -1.34 0.34
N ALA A 404 -15.12 -1.89 0.71
CA ALA A 404 -14.79 -3.30 0.61
C ALA A 404 -15.22 -4.14 1.85
N ASP A 405 -16.07 -3.60 2.74
CA ASP A 405 -16.56 -4.31 3.94
C ASP A 405 -17.59 -5.44 3.60
N GLN A 406 -17.83 -5.66 2.33
CA GLN A 406 -18.62 -6.75 1.77
C GLN A 406 -17.70 -7.71 1.02
N ASP A 407 -17.78 -8.99 1.26
CA ASP A 407 -16.89 -10.03 0.70
C ASP A 407 -16.78 -10.06 -0.85
N HIS A 408 -17.62 -9.31 -1.56
CA HIS A 408 -17.67 -9.29 -3.02
C HIS A 408 -17.28 -7.93 -3.64
N ILE A 409 -16.88 -6.94 -2.84
CA ILE A 409 -16.42 -5.62 -3.31
C ILE A 409 -14.91 -5.49 -3.01
N ILE A 410 -14.16 -5.13 -4.04
CA ILE A 410 -12.71 -4.92 -4.01
C ILE A 410 -12.40 -3.49 -4.45
#